data_e978dde770edac746861b78527e2f00a
#
_entry.id   e978dde770edac746861b78527e2f00a
#
_cell.length_a   1.000
_cell.length_b   1.000
_cell.length_c   1.000
_cell.angle_alpha   90.00
_cell.angle_beta   90.00
_cell.angle_gamma   90.00
#
_symmetry.space_group_name_H-M   'P 1'
#
loop_
_entity.id
_entity.type
_entity.pdbx_description
1 polymer ?
#
loop_
_entity_poly.entity_id
_entity_poly.type
_entity_poly.pdbx_seq_one_letter_code
_entity_poly.pdbx_strand_id
1 'polypeptide(L)'
;MSTIVTNGRGTPVPSAAGVAPPQDLEAEQSVLGAILLSDRAMFGLVVEEELKPEDFYRDRHRLIYTAMLELYRDGEPVDVLTVSDQLQRDGMLQQAGGKAAIDELTGGVPGMGAIRRYARIVTDLARTRELLIATYEIQGAISERRHDGAELLADAERRIFRLGQTARRTSDVSLRDAMATEMARLQELADSDGKVTGMRTGFSGLDELLNGLHGGRLYVVAARPGMGKTTVAQNIAVHGALRENASVLFASLEMGESELVQRHLASESGVTGDRIPRGALREGDWRKLLRTAADGDKARFFILDEADLTVFDLRAHARQVAVREGGLDLVVVDYLQLMRADPPSGNRTEDVSTFSRGLKRLAREMNCPVLALAQLSRGVESRNDKRPLLSDLRESGQIEADADVVVMMYRDDYYHSDSDAPGETELLVRKQRQGASGADAVVKLHFDTAYQRFRNQPKSPPTAQVPF
;
A
#
# COMPACT_ATOMS: atom_id res chain seq x y z
N MET A 1 -31.72 -9.91 35.67
CA MET A 1 -30.37 -10.51 35.71
C MET A 1 -29.82 -10.41 34.31
N SER A 2 -28.90 -9.49 34.07
CA SER A 2 -28.29 -9.30 32.74
C SER A 2 -27.30 -10.42 32.52
N THR A 3 -27.57 -11.26 31.53
CA THR A 3 -26.67 -12.33 31.13
C THR A 3 -25.47 -11.66 30.45
N ILE A 4 -24.34 -11.66 31.11
CA ILE A 4 -23.07 -11.18 30.54
C ILE A 4 -22.62 -12.22 29.52
N VAL A 5 -22.71 -11.88 28.23
CA VAL A 5 -22.17 -12.72 27.17
C VAL A 5 -20.70 -12.30 26.99
N THR A 6 -19.76 -13.23 27.11
CA THR A 6 -18.34 -13.00 26.90
C THR A 6 -17.96 -13.39 25.46
N ASN A 7 -17.10 -12.59 24.83
CA ASN A 7 -16.49 -12.99 23.57
C ASN A 7 -15.45 -14.11 23.80
N GLY A 8 -14.97 -14.75 22.74
CA GLY A 8 -13.96 -15.81 22.79
C GLY A 8 -12.63 -15.48 23.47
N ARG A 9 -12.48 -14.25 23.98
CA ARG A 9 -11.35 -13.77 24.80
C ARG A 9 -11.76 -13.46 26.25
N GLY A 10 -12.97 -13.89 26.67
CA GLY A 10 -13.46 -13.64 28.03
C GLY A 10 -13.91 -12.21 28.31
N THR A 11 -13.96 -11.34 27.30
CA THR A 11 -14.40 -9.96 27.47
C THR A 11 -15.93 -9.87 27.39
N PRO A 12 -16.62 -9.24 28.36
CA PRO A 12 -18.07 -9.07 28.30
C PRO A 12 -18.48 -8.22 27.12
N VAL A 13 -19.41 -8.71 26.29
CA VAL A 13 -20.02 -7.94 25.22
C VAL A 13 -21.19 -7.17 25.82
N PRO A 14 -21.15 -5.83 25.93
CA PRO A 14 -22.25 -5.07 26.44
C PRO A 14 -23.43 -5.15 25.49
N SER A 15 -24.59 -5.53 25.98
CA SER A 15 -25.85 -5.45 25.25
C SER A 15 -26.39 -4.03 25.34
N ALA A 16 -26.38 -3.28 24.25
CA ALA A 16 -27.10 -2.03 24.18
C ALA A 16 -28.61 -2.32 24.21
N ALA A 17 -29.29 -1.84 25.23
CA ALA A 17 -30.75 -1.83 25.33
C ALA A 17 -31.45 -3.20 25.12
N GLY A 18 -30.87 -4.32 25.56
CA GLY A 18 -31.55 -5.62 25.53
C GLY A 18 -31.59 -6.33 24.17
N VAL A 19 -30.84 -5.84 23.18
CA VAL A 19 -30.74 -6.50 21.88
C VAL A 19 -29.60 -7.51 21.91
N ALA A 20 -29.85 -8.76 21.55
CA ALA A 20 -28.81 -9.78 21.43
C ALA A 20 -27.77 -9.37 20.35
N PRO A 21 -26.47 -9.67 20.56
CA PRO A 21 -25.45 -9.45 19.52
C PRO A 21 -25.83 -10.17 18.22
N PRO A 22 -25.36 -9.66 17.05
CA PRO A 22 -25.65 -10.29 15.76
C PRO A 22 -25.27 -11.76 15.74
N GLN A 23 -26.26 -12.64 15.48
CA GLN A 23 -26.11 -14.10 15.51
C GLN A 23 -27.14 -14.79 14.64
N ASP A 24 -26.81 -15.96 14.11
CA ASP A 24 -27.72 -16.88 13.45
C ASP A 24 -27.38 -18.31 13.90
N LEU A 25 -28.17 -18.80 14.89
CA LEU A 25 -27.91 -20.10 15.51
C LEU A 25 -28.27 -21.26 14.57
N GLU A 26 -29.21 -21.06 13.65
CA GLU A 26 -29.57 -22.09 12.68
C GLU A 26 -28.45 -22.27 11.64
N ALA A 27 -27.82 -21.17 11.20
CA ALA A 27 -26.65 -21.23 10.35
C ALA A 27 -25.47 -21.94 11.02
N GLU A 28 -25.19 -21.62 12.31
CA GLU A 28 -24.14 -22.29 13.08
C GLU A 28 -24.38 -23.81 13.21
N GLN A 29 -25.60 -24.21 13.56
CA GLN A 29 -25.98 -25.62 13.67
C GLN A 29 -25.89 -26.34 12.32
N SER A 30 -26.34 -25.68 11.25
CA SER A 30 -26.27 -26.25 9.90
C SER A 30 -24.82 -26.49 9.45
N VAL A 31 -23.89 -25.58 9.79
CA VAL A 31 -22.46 -25.73 9.50
C VAL A 31 -21.88 -26.93 10.25
N LEU A 32 -22.08 -26.98 11.56
CA LEU A 32 -21.56 -28.07 12.41
C LEU A 32 -22.14 -29.42 12.01
N GLY A 33 -23.45 -29.49 11.81
CA GLY A 33 -24.13 -30.73 11.41
C GLY A 33 -23.65 -31.24 10.04
N ALA A 34 -23.42 -30.36 9.09
CA ALA A 34 -22.91 -30.77 7.79
C ALA A 34 -21.48 -31.32 7.85
N ILE A 35 -20.64 -30.81 8.74
CA ILE A 35 -19.28 -31.34 8.98
C ILE A 35 -19.38 -32.76 9.54
N LEU A 36 -20.24 -32.98 10.53
CA LEU A 36 -20.44 -34.32 11.14
C LEU A 36 -20.96 -35.37 10.16
N LEU A 37 -21.63 -34.94 9.09
CA LEU A 37 -22.14 -35.82 8.03
C LEU A 37 -21.15 -36.04 6.87
N SER A 38 -20.11 -35.23 6.74
CA SER A 38 -19.17 -35.34 5.64
C SER A 38 -17.83 -34.65 5.91
N ASP A 39 -16.76 -35.42 5.98
CA ASP A 39 -15.37 -34.94 6.14
C ASP A 39 -14.96 -33.96 5.03
N ARG A 40 -15.51 -34.10 3.81
CA ARG A 40 -15.23 -33.20 2.68
C ARG A 40 -15.74 -31.77 2.94
N ALA A 41 -16.77 -31.61 3.77
CA ALA A 41 -17.30 -30.31 4.13
C ALA A 41 -16.25 -29.49 4.91
N MET A 42 -15.49 -30.15 5.79
CA MET A 42 -14.49 -29.50 6.63
C MET A 42 -13.40 -28.81 5.83
N PHE A 43 -12.89 -29.47 4.79
CA PHE A 43 -11.86 -28.87 3.90
C PHE A 43 -12.33 -27.55 3.29
N GLY A 44 -13.52 -27.55 2.68
CA GLY A 44 -14.08 -26.34 2.06
C GLY A 44 -14.30 -25.19 3.05
N LEU A 45 -14.72 -25.51 4.27
CA LEU A 45 -14.99 -24.50 5.30
C LEU A 45 -13.71 -23.93 5.91
N VAL A 46 -12.73 -24.78 6.20
CA VAL A 46 -11.45 -24.36 6.80
C VAL A 46 -10.58 -23.64 5.81
N VAL A 47 -10.47 -24.15 4.58
CA VAL A 47 -9.53 -23.64 3.56
C VAL A 47 -10.14 -22.55 2.70
N GLU A 48 -11.40 -22.72 2.25
CA GLU A 48 -12.00 -21.76 1.31
C GLU A 48 -12.74 -20.61 2.01
N GLU A 49 -13.44 -20.88 3.11
CA GLU A 49 -14.21 -19.85 3.83
C GLU A 49 -13.49 -19.35 5.10
N GLU A 50 -12.31 -19.88 5.43
CA GLU A 50 -11.47 -19.50 6.58
C GLU A 50 -12.24 -19.44 7.93
N LEU A 51 -13.23 -20.31 8.10
CA LEU A 51 -14.08 -20.34 9.30
C LEU A 51 -13.24 -20.72 10.53
N LYS A 52 -13.39 -19.95 11.60
CA LYS A 52 -12.65 -20.10 12.86
C LYS A 52 -13.59 -20.41 14.02
N PRO A 53 -13.07 -21.03 15.10
CA PRO A 53 -13.87 -21.24 16.30
C PRO A 53 -14.46 -19.94 16.86
N GLU A 54 -13.72 -18.82 16.80
CA GLU A 54 -14.13 -17.51 17.30
C GLU A 54 -15.30 -16.90 16.52
N ASP A 55 -15.58 -17.41 15.31
CA ASP A 55 -16.69 -16.93 14.48
C ASP A 55 -18.05 -17.41 15.01
N PHE A 56 -18.08 -18.48 15.83
CA PHE A 56 -19.30 -18.99 16.44
C PHE A 56 -19.72 -18.15 17.63
N TYR A 57 -21.00 -17.79 17.68
CA TYR A 57 -21.58 -17.02 18.78
C TYR A 57 -21.77 -17.85 20.05
N ARG A 58 -22.30 -19.09 19.91
CA ARG A 58 -22.49 -19.99 21.06
C ARG A 58 -21.20 -20.67 21.47
N ASP A 59 -20.85 -20.56 22.75
CA ASP A 59 -19.66 -21.20 23.32
C ASP A 59 -19.63 -22.71 23.06
N ARG A 60 -20.78 -23.41 23.18
CA ARG A 60 -20.83 -24.83 22.84
C ARG A 60 -20.50 -25.15 21.38
N HIS A 61 -20.91 -24.30 20.44
CA HIS A 61 -20.62 -24.49 19.02
C HIS A 61 -19.15 -24.25 18.75
N ARG A 62 -18.56 -23.26 19.43
CA ARG A 62 -17.11 -22.98 19.36
C ARG A 62 -16.30 -24.17 19.86
N LEU A 63 -16.67 -24.76 21.00
CA LEU A 63 -15.98 -25.94 21.53
C LEU A 63 -16.07 -27.13 20.58
N ILE A 64 -17.26 -27.40 20.06
CA ILE A 64 -17.47 -28.48 19.09
C ILE A 64 -16.61 -28.26 17.83
N TYR A 65 -16.62 -27.05 17.27
CA TYR A 65 -15.81 -26.75 16.08
C TYR A 65 -14.31 -26.80 16.34
N THR A 66 -13.84 -26.41 17.55
CA THR A 66 -12.45 -26.58 17.97
C THR A 66 -12.03 -28.05 17.93
N ALA A 67 -12.81 -28.95 18.54
CA ALA A 67 -12.54 -30.37 18.51
C ALA A 67 -12.54 -30.96 17.09
N MET A 68 -13.48 -30.51 16.24
CA MET A 68 -13.49 -30.88 14.81
C MET A 68 -12.24 -30.46 14.09
N LEU A 69 -11.72 -29.24 14.34
CA LEU A 69 -10.48 -28.74 13.73
C LEU A 69 -9.24 -29.52 14.18
N GLU A 70 -9.18 -29.91 15.46
CA GLU A 70 -8.09 -30.71 15.99
C GLU A 70 -8.05 -32.09 15.31
N LEU A 71 -9.18 -32.81 15.28
CA LEU A 71 -9.30 -34.10 14.59
C LEU A 71 -8.93 -33.98 13.11
N TYR A 72 -9.41 -32.95 12.43
CA TYR A 72 -9.09 -32.69 11.02
C TYR A 72 -7.59 -32.48 10.81
N ARG A 73 -6.91 -31.72 11.69
CA ARG A 73 -5.44 -31.50 11.62
C ARG A 73 -4.64 -32.75 11.87
N ASP A 74 -5.15 -33.63 12.74
CA ASP A 74 -4.52 -34.91 13.07
C ASP A 74 -4.80 -36.00 12.02
N GLY A 75 -5.66 -35.70 11.02
CA GLY A 75 -6.04 -36.63 9.96
C GLY A 75 -7.05 -37.69 10.44
N GLU A 76 -7.69 -37.47 11.58
CA GLU A 76 -8.70 -38.35 12.15
C GLU A 76 -10.08 -38.06 11.54
N PRO A 77 -10.98 -39.06 11.46
CA PRO A 77 -12.35 -38.87 11.01
C PRO A 77 -13.09 -37.87 11.90
N VAL A 78 -13.92 -37.00 11.29
CA VAL A 78 -14.72 -36.01 12.02
C VAL A 78 -16.20 -36.43 12.00
N ASP A 79 -16.62 -37.16 13.01
CA ASP A 79 -17.99 -37.62 13.20
C ASP A 79 -18.47 -37.43 14.66
N VAL A 80 -19.74 -37.73 14.94
CA VAL A 80 -20.33 -37.59 16.30
C VAL A 80 -19.56 -38.36 17.36
N LEU A 81 -18.99 -39.51 17.02
CA LEU A 81 -18.30 -40.36 17.99
C LEU A 81 -16.91 -39.80 18.32
N THR A 82 -16.12 -39.50 17.29
CA THR A 82 -14.75 -38.99 17.41
C THR A 82 -14.73 -37.63 18.07
N VAL A 83 -15.64 -36.71 17.68
CA VAL A 83 -15.78 -35.37 18.28
C VAL A 83 -16.20 -35.47 19.75
N SER A 84 -17.14 -36.40 20.11
CA SER A 84 -17.53 -36.61 21.51
C SER A 84 -16.38 -37.16 22.35
N ASP A 85 -15.56 -38.04 21.79
CA ASP A 85 -14.40 -38.64 22.48
C ASP A 85 -13.30 -37.56 22.67
N GLN A 86 -13.03 -36.76 21.68
CA GLN A 86 -12.09 -35.64 21.78
C GLN A 86 -12.51 -34.64 22.86
N LEU A 87 -13.76 -34.18 22.84
CA LEU A 87 -14.31 -33.29 23.86
C LEU A 87 -14.30 -33.92 25.29
N GLN A 88 -14.42 -35.23 25.38
CA GLN A 88 -14.31 -35.93 26.67
C GLN A 88 -12.87 -35.96 27.17
N ARG A 89 -11.89 -36.22 26.29
CA ARG A 89 -10.46 -36.16 26.65
C ARG A 89 -10.07 -34.76 27.14
N ASP A 90 -10.62 -33.73 26.53
CA ASP A 90 -10.35 -32.33 26.88
C ASP A 90 -11.14 -31.86 28.12
N GLY A 91 -12.04 -32.69 28.66
CA GLY A 91 -12.91 -32.36 29.79
C GLY A 91 -14.01 -31.35 29.46
N MET A 92 -14.30 -31.10 28.16
CA MET A 92 -15.23 -30.08 27.68
C MET A 92 -16.59 -30.64 27.23
N LEU A 93 -16.79 -31.96 27.22
CA LEU A 93 -18.01 -32.60 26.69
C LEU A 93 -19.30 -32.07 27.35
N GLN A 94 -19.30 -31.85 28.66
CA GLN A 94 -20.48 -31.32 29.34
C GLN A 94 -20.78 -29.86 28.99
N GLN A 95 -19.75 -29.04 28.77
CA GLN A 95 -19.90 -27.66 28.35
C GLN A 95 -20.36 -27.56 26.87
N ALA A 96 -20.01 -28.53 26.04
CA ALA A 96 -20.52 -28.68 24.69
C ALA A 96 -21.97 -29.15 24.61
N GLY A 97 -22.58 -29.50 25.74
CA GLY A 97 -23.97 -29.97 25.85
C GLY A 97 -24.14 -31.50 25.89
N GLY A 98 -23.04 -32.26 26.03
CA GLY A 98 -23.02 -33.70 26.02
C GLY A 98 -23.20 -34.32 24.61
N LYS A 99 -23.07 -35.64 24.53
CA LYS A 99 -23.15 -36.37 23.27
C LYS A 99 -24.49 -36.17 22.53
N ALA A 100 -25.62 -36.08 23.28
CA ALA A 100 -26.93 -35.88 22.69
C ALA A 100 -27.05 -34.55 21.92
N ALA A 101 -26.45 -33.47 22.46
CA ALA A 101 -26.44 -32.17 21.77
C ALA A 101 -25.58 -32.14 20.52
N ILE A 102 -24.53 -32.97 20.44
CA ILE A 102 -23.71 -33.13 19.24
C ILE A 102 -24.47 -33.93 18.18
N ASP A 103 -25.19 -34.98 18.61
CA ASP A 103 -26.00 -35.81 17.72
C ASP A 103 -27.20 -35.04 17.11
N GLU A 104 -27.85 -34.15 17.90
CA GLU A 104 -28.91 -33.26 17.42
C GLU A 104 -28.49 -32.34 16.24
N LEU A 105 -27.22 -31.98 16.14
CA LEU A 105 -26.73 -31.14 15.04
C LEU A 105 -26.90 -31.81 13.68
N THR A 106 -26.84 -33.14 13.61
CA THR A 106 -26.97 -33.90 12.37
C THR A 106 -28.39 -33.91 11.80
N GLY A 107 -29.41 -33.69 12.68
CA GLY A 107 -30.83 -33.76 12.33
C GLY A 107 -31.37 -32.53 11.58
N GLY A 108 -30.66 -31.40 11.60
CA GLY A 108 -31.15 -30.12 11.09
C GLY A 108 -30.45 -29.61 9.80
N VAL A 109 -29.76 -30.47 9.05
CA VAL A 109 -28.94 -30.03 7.90
C VAL A 109 -29.79 -29.86 6.62
N PRO A 110 -30.01 -28.61 6.10
CA PRO A 110 -30.91 -28.37 4.98
C PRO A 110 -30.34 -28.73 3.59
N GLY A 111 -29.21 -29.41 3.54
CA GLY A 111 -28.56 -29.87 2.29
C GLY A 111 -27.12 -29.38 2.14
N MET A 112 -26.26 -30.32 1.70
CA MET A 112 -24.80 -30.14 1.59
C MET A 112 -24.38 -28.99 0.65
N GLY A 113 -25.19 -28.63 -0.34
CA GLY A 113 -24.85 -27.57 -1.30
C GLY A 113 -24.91 -26.14 -0.73
N ALA A 114 -25.56 -25.93 0.41
CA ALA A 114 -25.73 -24.61 1.03
C ALA A 114 -24.73 -24.29 2.15
N ILE A 115 -23.85 -25.24 2.51
CA ILE A 115 -22.95 -25.12 3.66
C ILE A 115 -22.04 -23.90 3.58
N ARG A 116 -21.48 -23.58 2.40
CA ARG A 116 -20.65 -22.39 2.20
C ARG A 116 -21.44 -21.09 2.45
N ARG A 117 -22.70 -21.07 2.08
CA ARG A 117 -23.57 -19.92 2.35
C ARG A 117 -23.79 -19.72 3.83
N TYR A 118 -24.02 -20.79 4.58
CA TYR A 118 -24.18 -20.72 6.04
C TYR A 118 -22.88 -20.32 6.73
N ALA A 119 -21.73 -20.84 6.29
CA ALA A 119 -20.45 -20.43 6.79
C ALA A 119 -20.20 -18.91 6.59
N ARG A 120 -20.54 -18.36 5.41
CA ARG A 120 -20.47 -16.91 5.15
C ARG A 120 -21.39 -16.11 6.07
N ILE A 121 -22.60 -16.59 6.34
CA ILE A 121 -23.48 -15.93 7.31
C ILE A 121 -22.83 -15.89 8.69
N VAL A 122 -22.24 -16.99 9.15
CA VAL A 122 -21.53 -17.06 10.44
C VAL A 122 -20.35 -16.10 10.47
N THR A 123 -19.50 -16.08 9.44
CA THR A 123 -18.33 -15.18 9.38
C THR A 123 -18.73 -13.72 9.26
N ASP A 124 -19.77 -13.36 8.50
CA ASP A 124 -20.25 -11.98 8.36
C ASP A 124 -20.85 -11.46 9.68
N LEU A 125 -21.61 -12.30 10.39
CA LEU A 125 -22.12 -11.96 11.71
C LEU A 125 -21.00 -11.87 12.76
N ALA A 126 -19.96 -12.68 12.66
CA ALA A 126 -18.76 -12.58 13.51
C ALA A 126 -18.05 -11.23 13.30
N ARG A 127 -17.84 -10.82 12.05
CA ARG A 127 -17.27 -9.50 11.72
C ARG A 127 -18.13 -8.35 12.25
N THR A 128 -19.44 -8.48 12.14
CA THR A 128 -20.38 -7.49 12.70
C THR A 128 -20.26 -7.40 14.22
N ARG A 129 -20.06 -8.54 14.92
CA ARG A 129 -19.79 -8.56 16.37
C ARG A 129 -18.46 -7.91 16.72
N GLU A 130 -17.41 -8.18 15.96
CA GLU A 130 -16.09 -7.54 16.17
C GLU A 130 -16.19 -6.01 16.01
N LEU A 131 -16.91 -5.53 14.99
CA LEU A 131 -17.17 -4.10 14.79
C LEU A 131 -17.96 -3.53 15.97
N LEU A 132 -18.99 -4.23 16.46
CA LEU A 132 -19.76 -3.81 17.62
C LEU A 132 -18.88 -3.70 18.86
N ILE A 133 -18.01 -4.66 19.12
CA ILE A 133 -17.06 -4.62 20.24
C ILE A 133 -16.13 -3.41 20.12
N ALA A 134 -15.56 -3.16 18.94
CA ALA A 134 -14.69 -2.01 18.70
C ALA A 134 -15.42 -0.68 18.97
N THR A 135 -16.69 -0.56 18.58
CA THR A 135 -17.49 0.66 18.85
C THR A 135 -17.71 0.86 20.36
N TYR A 136 -17.95 -0.21 21.12
CA TYR A 136 -18.07 -0.11 22.59
C TYR A 136 -16.75 0.25 23.28
N GLU A 137 -15.64 -0.28 22.79
CA GLU A 137 -14.31 0.08 23.30
C GLU A 137 -13.97 1.56 23.03
N ILE A 138 -14.31 2.06 21.83
CA ILE A 138 -14.17 3.48 21.47
C ILE A 138 -15.07 4.33 22.38
N GLN A 139 -16.32 3.94 22.58
CA GLN A 139 -17.26 4.65 23.45
C GLN A 139 -16.78 4.67 24.90
N GLY A 140 -16.22 3.56 25.39
CA GLY A 140 -15.60 3.46 26.71
C GLY A 140 -14.44 4.43 26.87
N ALA A 141 -13.52 4.46 25.89
CA ALA A 141 -12.37 5.37 25.91
C ALA A 141 -12.78 6.85 25.92
N ILE A 142 -13.82 7.22 25.16
CA ILE A 142 -14.39 8.59 25.19
C ILE A 142 -14.97 8.91 26.57
N SER A 143 -15.66 7.96 27.19
CA SER A 143 -16.32 8.17 28.49
C SER A 143 -15.32 8.33 29.64
N GLU A 144 -14.16 7.67 29.54
CA GLU A 144 -13.10 7.74 30.57
C GLU A 144 -12.35 9.06 30.60
N ARG A 145 -12.47 9.92 29.57
CA ARG A 145 -11.85 11.24 29.43
C ARG A 145 -10.34 11.29 29.73
N ARG A 146 -9.60 10.22 29.44
CA ARG A 146 -8.17 10.10 29.75
C ARG A 146 -7.22 10.67 28.67
N HIS A 147 -7.75 10.92 27.46
CA HIS A 147 -6.98 11.33 26.29
C HIS A 147 -7.60 12.59 25.67
N ASP A 148 -6.80 13.33 24.92
CA ASP A 148 -7.31 14.43 24.13
C ASP A 148 -8.10 13.92 22.88
N GLY A 149 -8.83 14.81 22.21
CA GLY A 149 -9.69 14.43 21.09
C GLY A 149 -8.91 13.86 19.89
N ALA A 150 -7.68 14.31 19.66
CA ALA A 150 -6.84 13.82 18.55
C ALA A 150 -6.34 12.40 18.83
N GLU A 151 -5.89 12.13 20.06
CA GLU A 151 -5.48 10.79 20.48
C GLU A 151 -6.62 9.78 20.42
N LEU A 152 -7.82 10.18 20.86
CA LEU A 152 -9.03 9.33 20.80
C LEU A 152 -9.42 9.01 19.37
N LEU A 153 -9.35 9.98 18.47
CA LEU A 153 -9.63 9.78 17.05
C LEU A 153 -8.62 8.80 16.43
N ALA A 154 -7.32 9.00 16.68
CA ALA A 154 -6.27 8.10 16.18
C ALA A 154 -6.41 6.67 16.72
N ASP A 155 -6.83 6.49 18.00
CA ASP A 155 -7.09 5.17 18.55
C ASP A 155 -8.31 4.49 17.92
N ALA A 156 -9.39 5.23 17.70
CA ALA A 156 -10.59 4.74 17.02
C ALA A 156 -10.28 4.30 15.59
N GLU A 157 -9.53 5.11 14.83
CA GLU A 157 -9.08 4.77 13.48
C GLU A 157 -8.23 3.50 13.46
N ARG A 158 -7.26 3.37 14.37
CA ARG A 158 -6.42 2.17 14.48
C ARG A 158 -7.24 0.90 14.75
N ARG A 159 -8.28 0.98 15.60
CA ARG A 159 -9.15 -0.15 15.94
C ARG A 159 -10.00 -0.60 14.73
N ILE A 160 -10.67 0.34 14.08
CA ILE A 160 -11.49 0.08 12.88
C ILE A 160 -10.61 -0.46 11.75
N PHE A 161 -9.43 0.13 11.58
CA PHE A 161 -8.48 -0.30 10.55
C PHE A 161 -8.02 -1.75 10.73
N ARG A 162 -7.71 -2.18 11.97
CA ARG A 162 -7.34 -3.58 12.25
C ARG A 162 -8.43 -4.56 11.82
N LEU A 163 -9.70 -4.24 12.05
CA LEU A 163 -10.83 -5.06 11.60
C LEU A 163 -10.89 -5.15 10.06
N GLY A 164 -10.67 -4.04 9.37
CA GLY A 164 -10.63 -4.02 7.91
C GLY A 164 -9.47 -4.81 7.30
N GLN A 165 -8.32 -4.91 7.98
CA GLN A 165 -7.19 -5.74 7.53
C GLN A 165 -7.48 -7.24 7.66
N THR A 166 -8.16 -7.66 8.71
CA THR A 166 -8.55 -9.06 8.92
C THR A 166 -9.55 -9.53 7.84
N ALA A 167 -10.36 -8.60 7.31
CA ALA A 167 -11.33 -8.87 6.25
C ALA A 167 -10.71 -8.98 4.83
N ARG A 168 -9.49 -8.47 4.63
CA ARG A 168 -8.76 -8.50 3.35
C ARG A 168 -7.63 -9.54 3.37
N ARG A 169 -7.92 -10.77 3.75
CA ARG A 169 -6.98 -11.85 3.47
C ARG A 169 -7.00 -12.12 1.96
N THR A 170 -5.80 -12.13 1.39
CA THR A 170 -5.54 -12.54 0.01
C THR A 170 -6.15 -13.92 -0.20
N SER A 171 -7.20 -13.98 -1.03
CA SER A 171 -7.63 -15.28 -1.55
C SER A 171 -6.48 -15.86 -2.34
N ASP A 172 -6.09 -17.08 -2.04
CA ASP A 172 -5.16 -17.82 -2.87
C ASP A 172 -5.73 -17.88 -4.29
N VAL A 173 -4.96 -17.39 -5.25
CA VAL A 173 -5.35 -17.42 -6.66
C VAL A 173 -4.76 -18.68 -7.27
N SER A 174 -5.58 -19.52 -7.89
CA SER A 174 -5.08 -20.70 -8.59
C SER A 174 -4.13 -20.28 -9.72
N LEU A 175 -3.09 -21.08 -9.98
CA LEU A 175 -2.19 -20.82 -11.11
C LEU A 175 -2.96 -20.69 -12.43
N ARG A 176 -4.03 -21.46 -12.61
CA ARG A 176 -4.91 -21.38 -13.78
C ARG A 176 -5.51 -19.99 -13.95
N ASP A 177 -6.10 -19.43 -12.87
CA ASP A 177 -6.78 -18.13 -12.92
C ASP A 177 -5.75 -17.00 -13.07
N ALA A 178 -4.60 -17.11 -12.39
CA ALA A 178 -3.49 -16.19 -12.55
C ALA A 178 -2.95 -16.18 -14.00
N MET A 179 -2.80 -17.36 -14.63
CA MET A 179 -2.41 -17.48 -16.05
C MET A 179 -3.46 -16.91 -17.00
N ALA A 180 -4.75 -17.17 -16.77
CA ALA A 180 -5.81 -16.62 -17.58
C ALA A 180 -5.82 -15.08 -17.56
N THR A 181 -5.67 -14.49 -16.36
CA THR A 181 -5.57 -13.05 -16.17
C THR A 181 -4.35 -12.45 -16.88
N GLU A 182 -3.17 -13.11 -16.74
CA GLU A 182 -1.95 -12.61 -17.38
C GLU A 182 -1.99 -12.77 -18.91
N MET A 183 -2.62 -13.84 -19.44
CA MET A 183 -2.81 -14.00 -20.90
C MET A 183 -3.71 -12.90 -21.48
N ALA A 184 -4.79 -12.55 -20.80
CA ALA A 184 -5.65 -11.43 -21.22
C ALA A 184 -4.85 -10.11 -21.24
N ARG A 185 -4.07 -9.86 -20.20
CA ARG A 185 -3.19 -8.69 -20.12
C ARG A 185 -2.14 -8.66 -21.23
N LEU A 186 -1.52 -9.80 -21.54
CA LEU A 186 -0.54 -9.90 -22.63
C LEU A 186 -1.18 -9.62 -24.00
N GLN A 187 -2.43 -10.02 -24.18
CA GLN A 187 -3.20 -9.69 -25.39
C GLN A 187 -3.44 -8.19 -25.54
N GLU A 188 -3.88 -7.52 -24.46
CA GLU A 188 -4.04 -6.07 -24.43
C GLU A 188 -2.71 -5.34 -24.72
N LEU A 189 -1.59 -5.85 -24.18
CA LEU A 189 -0.26 -5.32 -24.45
C LEU A 189 0.13 -5.49 -25.92
N ALA A 190 -0.15 -6.64 -26.53
CA ALA A 190 0.12 -6.90 -27.94
C ALA A 190 -0.69 -5.96 -28.86
N ASP A 191 -1.94 -5.72 -28.51
CA ASP A 191 -2.85 -4.82 -29.24
C ASP A 191 -2.48 -3.32 -29.06
N SER A 192 -1.67 -2.99 -28.06
CA SER A 192 -1.23 -1.60 -27.78
C SER A 192 -0.12 -1.08 -28.69
N ASP A 193 0.38 -1.92 -29.62
CA ASP A 193 1.39 -1.55 -30.62
C ASP A 193 2.67 -0.90 -30.03
N GLY A 194 3.16 -1.46 -28.91
CA GLY A 194 4.39 -1.01 -28.25
C GLY A 194 4.28 0.32 -27.49
N LYS A 195 3.07 0.79 -27.22
CA LYS A 195 2.86 1.98 -26.38
C LYS A 195 3.22 1.70 -24.94
N VAL A 196 3.73 2.73 -24.25
CA VAL A 196 3.99 2.71 -22.82
C VAL A 196 2.69 2.40 -22.07
N THR A 197 2.71 1.37 -21.23
CA THR A 197 1.51 0.83 -20.58
C THR A 197 1.32 1.30 -19.14
N GLY A 198 2.39 1.73 -18.46
CA GLY A 198 2.34 2.41 -17.17
C GLY A 198 2.06 3.92 -17.31
N MET A 199 1.83 4.62 -16.20
CA MET A 199 1.76 6.08 -16.18
C MET A 199 3.10 6.66 -16.68
N ARG A 200 3.04 7.55 -17.65
CA ARG A 200 4.25 8.16 -18.24
C ARG A 200 4.89 9.12 -17.26
N THR A 201 6.23 9.10 -17.24
CA THR A 201 7.04 10.05 -16.45
C THR A 201 7.18 11.41 -17.10
N GLY A 202 6.95 11.49 -18.42
CA GLY A 202 7.27 12.66 -19.26
C GLY A 202 8.70 12.68 -19.75
N PHE A 203 9.54 11.74 -19.30
CA PHE A 203 10.90 11.57 -19.78
C PHE A 203 10.96 10.35 -20.71
N SER A 204 11.00 10.61 -22.02
CA SER A 204 10.85 9.56 -23.05
C SER A 204 11.82 8.41 -22.89
N GLY A 205 13.09 8.68 -22.59
CA GLY A 205 14.08 7.64 -22.35
C GLY A 205 13.79 6.80 -21.12
N LEU A 206 13.23 7.41 -20.06
CA LEU A 206 12.85 6.71 -18.85
C LEU A 206 11.58 5.88 -19.09
N ASP A 207 10.63 6.42 -19.85
CA ASP A 207 9.39 5.72 -20.23
C ASP A 207 9.68 4.51 -21.13
N GLU A 208 10.60 4.65 -22.10
CA GLU A 208 11.07 3.54 -22.93
C GLU A 208 11.74 2.43 -22.09
N LEU A 209 12.57 2.82 -21.09
CA LEU A 209 13.32 1.88 -20.27
C LEU A 209 12.46 1.17 -19.22
N LEU A 210 11.51 1.88 -18.59
CA LEU A 210 10.67 1.35 -17.51
C LEU A 210 9.29 0.85 -18.00
N ASN A 211 8.93 1.17 -19.24
CA ASN A 211 7.57 1.02 -19.78
C ASN A 211 6.52 1.80 -18.95
N GLY A 212 6.91 2.97 -18.43
CA GLY A 212 6.13 3.77 -17.50
C GLY A 212 6.14 3.29 -16.06
N LEU A 213 5.38 3.97 -15.21
CA LEU A 213 5.22 3.62 -13.80
C LEU A 213 3.99 2.73 -13.61
N HIS A 214 4.19 1.54 -13.06
CA HIS A 214 3.14 0.53 -12.89
C HIS A 214 2.64 0.44 -11.45
N GLY A 215 1.36 0.16 -11.27
CA GLY A 215 0.75 -0.09 -9.97
C GLY A 215 1.42 -1.23 -9.20
N GLY A 216 1.38 -1.15 -7.88
CA GLY A 216 1.95 -2.16 -6.98
C GLY A 216 3.47 -2.16 -6.89
N ARG A 217 4.17 -1.20 -7.54
CA ARG A 217 5.63 -1.10 -7.54
C ARG A 217 6.13 0.08 -6.71
N LEU A 218 7.28 -0.14 -6.06
CA LEU A 218 8.05 0.88 -5.37
C LEU A 218 9.24 1.31 -6.26
N TYR A 219 9.22 2.56 -6.66
CA TYR A 219 10.29 3.23 -7.39
C TYR A 219 11.07 4.10 -6.41
N VAL A 220 12.38 4.03 -6.45
CA VAL A 220 13.25 4.86 -5.61
C VAL A 220 14.13 5.71 -6.49
N VAL A 221 14.07 7.03 -6.31
CA VAL A 221 15.00 7.98 -6.93
C VAL A 221 15.96 8.51 -5.89
N ALA A 222 17.24 8.19 -6.04
CA ALA A 222 18.26 8.52 -5.07
C ALA A 222 19.30 9.49 -5.61
N ALA A 223 19.66 10.50 -4.82
CA ALA A 223 20.64 11.50 -5.19
C ALA A 223 21.36 12.09 -3.98
N ARG A 224 22.50 12.75 -4.23
CA ARG A 224 23.09 13.68 -3.25
C ARG A 224 22.24 14.98 -3.21
N PRO A 225 22.28 15.72 -2.06
CA PRO A 225 21.62 17.01 -1.95
C PRO A 225 22.02 17.97 -3.09
N GLY A 226 21.10 18.79 -3.57
CA GLY A 226 21.35 19.77 -4.62
C GLY A 226 21.39 19.23 -6.07
N MET A 227 21.26 17.91 -6.30
CA MET A 227 21.23 17.33 -7.65
C MET A 227 19.88 17.44 -8.37
N GLY A 228 18.84 17.93 -7.70
CA GLY A 228 17.51 18.11 -8.31
C GLY A 228 16.56 16.93 -8.11
N LYS A 229 16.75 16.11 -7.08
CA LYS A 229 15.89 14.94 -6.74
C LYS A 229 14.42 15.30 -6.69
N THR A 230 14.05 16.29 -5.86
CA THR A 230 12.69 16.83 -5.74
C THR A 230 12.15 17.31 -7.08
N THR A 231 12.99 17.98 -7.88
CA THR A 231 12.60 18.52 -9.20
C THR A 231 12.24 17.41 -10.19
N VAL A 232 13.00 16.32 -10.25
CA VAL A 232 12.65 15.15 -11.10
C VAL A 232 11.31 14.57 -10.67
N ALA A 233 11.12 14.34 -9.37
CA ALA A 233 9.88 13.77 -8.85
C ALA A 233 8.67 14.70 -9.09
N GLN A 234 8.85 16.00 -8.89
CA GLN A 234 7.81 17.00 -9.16
C GLN A 234 7.47 17.05 -10.66
N ASN A 235 8.47 17.02 -11.56
CA ASN A 235 8.20 17.00 -13.00
C ASN A 235 7.42 15.75 -13.42
N ILE A 236 7.75 14.57 -12.87
CA ILE A 236 6.99 13.31 -13.09
C ILE A 236 5.55 13.47 -12.59
N ALA A 237 5.39 13.95 -11.36
CA ALA A 237 4.09 14.12 -10.71
C ALA A 237 3.18 15.11 -11.46
N VAL A 238 3.75 16.27 -11.88
CA VAL A 238 3.05 17.29 -12.66
C VAL A 238 2.68 16.75 -14.05
N HIS A 239 3.60 16.03 -14.71
CA HIS A 239 3.29 15.39 -16.00
C HIS A 239 2.12 14.43 -15.87
N GLY A 240 2.12 13.55 -14.85
CA GLY A 240 1.02 12.64 -14.57
C GLY A 240 -0.31 13.39 -14.38
N ALA A 241 -0.32 14.41 -13.53
CA ALA A 241 -1.56 15.14 -13.22
C ALA A 241 -2.09 15.97 -14.39
N LEU A 242 -1.22 16.68 -15.13
CA LEU A 242 -1.64 17.61 -16.18
C LEU A 242 -1.76 16.98 -17.58
N ARG A 243 -1.02 15.91 -17.87
CA ARG A 243 -0.95 15.32 -19.22
C ARG A 243 -1.62 13.95 -19.32
N GLU A 244 -1.57 13.18 -18.22
CA GLU A 244 -2.16 11.84 -18.17
C GLU A 244 -3.49 11.83 -17.36
N ASN A 245 -3.93 12.99 -16.85
CA ASN A 245 -5.10 13.13 -15.97
C ASN A 245 -5.05 12.21 -14.74
N ALA A 246 -3.85 11.91 -14.27
CA ALA A 246 -3.59 11.05 -13.13
C ALA A 246 -3.90 11.76 -11.80
N SER A 247 -4.42 11.00 -10.83
CA SER A 247 -4.58 11.45 -9.46
C SER A 247 -3.27 11.23 -8.70
N VAL A 248 -2.64 12.30 -8.23
CA VAL A 248 -1.31 12.30 -7.63
C VAL A 248 -1.35 12.83 -6.20
N LEU A 249 -0.80 12.06 -5.26
CA LEU A 249 -0.52 12.51 -3.89
C LEU A 249 0.98 12.74 -3.74
N PHE A 250 1.38 13.97 -3.44
CA PHE A 250 2.77 14.35 -3.21
C PHE A 250 2.98 14.68 -1.72
N ALA A 251 3.61 13.77 -0.98
CA ALA A 251 4.00 13.97 0.40
C ALA A 251 5.37 14.64 0.47
N SER A 252 5.38 15.90 0.89
CA SER A 252 6.58 16.73 1.04
C SER A 252 6.96 16.86 2.50
N LEU A 253 8.08 16.27 2.87
CA LEU A 253 8.62 16.32 4.23
C LEU A 253 9.83 17.27 4.36
N GLU A 254 10.43 17.66 3.22
CA GLU A 254 11.60 18.55 3.20
C GLU A 254 11.22 19.99 2.90
N MET A 255 10.22 20.18 2.04
CA MET A 255 9.84 21.51 1.53
C MET A 255 8.38 21.80 1.81
N GLY A 256 8.09 23.04 2.23
CA GLY A 256 6.72 23.48 2.42
C GLY A 256 5.94 23.61 1.10
N GLU A 257 4.60 23.54 1.21
CA GLU A 257 3.65 23.68 0.09
C GLU A 257 3.97 24.88 -0.81
N SER A 258 4.21 26.06 -0.21
CA SER A 258 4.49 27.30 -0.93
C SER A 258 5.73 27.17 -1.83
N GLU A 259 6.80 26.52 -1.38
CA GLU A 259 8.02 26.34 -2.15
C GLU A 259 7.81 25.38 -3.31
N LEU A 260 7.06 24.28 -3.11
CA LEU A 260 6.68 23.37 -4.18
C LEU A 260 5.84 24.05 -5.26
N VAL A 261 4.85 24.87 -4.85
CA VAL A 261 4.01 25.63 -5.79
C VAL A 261 4.85 26.66 -6.56
N GLN A 262 5.78 27.37 -5.92
CA GLN A 262 6.67 28.30 -6.61
C GLN A 262 7.56 27.61 -7.64
N ARG A 263 8.09 26.41 -7.34
CA ARG A 263 8.85 25.61 -8.31
C ARG A 263 7.98 25.14 -9.47
N HIS A 264 6.75 24.72 -9.19
CA HIS A 264 5.79 24.36 -10.23
C HIS A 264 5.52 25.57 -11.17
N LEU A 265 5.25 26.73 -10.59
CA LEU A 265 5.04 27.96 -11.36
C LEU A 265 6.25 28.31 -12.20
N ALA A 266 7.48 28.21 -11.68
CA ALA A 266 8.69 28.47 -12.44
C ALA A 266 8.85 27.49 -13.62
N SER A 267 8.64 26.19 -13.34
CA SER A 267 8.80 25.12 -14.33
C SER A 267 7.83 25.25 -15.51
N GLU A 268 6.55 25.52 -15.25
CA GLU A 268 5.50 25.49 -16.27
C GLU A 268 5.27 26.87 -16.93
N SER A 269 5.36 27.98 -16.17
CA SER A 269 5.12 29.31 -16.75
C SER A 269 6.28 29.83 -17.61
N GLY A 270 7.50 29.30 -17.40
CA GLY A 270 8.72 29.86 -17.98
C GLY A 270 9.08 31.24 -17.42
N VAL A 271 8.67 31.52 -16.17
CA VAL A 271 9.20 32.62 -15.36
C VAL A 271 10.32 32.06 -14.50
N THR A 272 11.47 32.74 -14.46
CA THR A 272 12.64 32.22 -13.74
C THR A 272 12.39 32.11 -12.23
N GLY A 273 12.88 31.01 -11.65
CA GLY A 273 12.62 30.63 -10.25
C GLY A 273 13.15 31.63 -9.22
N ASP A 274 14.14 32.46 -9.56
CA ASP A 274 14.67 33.50 -8.68
C ASP A 274 13.76 34.72 -8.55
N ARG A 275 12.89 34.95 -9.54
CA ARG A 275 12.01 36.13 -9.60
C ARG A 275 10.72 35.96 -8.82
N ILE A 276 10.20 34.74 -8.75
CA ILE A 276 8.93 34.45 -8.10
C ILE A 276 8.98 34.74 -6.59
N PRO A 277 9.94 34.20 -5.80
CA PRO A 277 10.01 34.48 -4.36
C PRO A 277 10.29 35.95 -4.03
N ARG A 278 10.95 36.68 -4.95
CA ARG A 278 11.28 38.10 -4.76
C ARG A 278 10.14 39.04 -5.18
N GLY A 279 9.09 38.52 -5.79
CA GLY A 279 8.03 39.35 -6.39
C GLY A 279 8.53 40.24 -7.53
N ALA A 280 9.71 39.96 -8.08
CA ALA A 280 10.32 40.75 -9.16
C ALA A 280 9.71 40.42 -10.53
N LEU A 281 8.39 40.44 -10.59
CA LEU A 281 7.59 40.04 -11.75
C LEU A 281 7.32 41.20 -12.69
N ARG A 282 7.47 40.95 -14.00
CA ARG A 282 7.10 41.90 -15.09
C ARG A 282 5.63 41.70 -15.45
N GLU A 283 5.02 42.67 -16.10
CA GLU A 283 3.62 42.58 -16.54
C GLU A 283 3.31 41.29 -17.35
N GLY A 284 4.22 40.92 -18.27
CA GLY A 284 4.10 39.70 -19.04
C GLY A 284 4.23 38.40 -18.22
N ASP A 285 4.90 38.44 -17.09
CA ASP A 285 5.07 37.27 -16.23
C ASP A 285 3.75 36.91 -15.49
N TRP A 286 2.99 37.92 -15.07
CA TRP A 286 1.69 37.73 -14.46
C TRP A 286 0.72 36.95 -15.35
N ARG A 287 0.67 37.27 -16.64
CA ARG A 287 -0.18 36.53 -17.60
C ARG A 287 0.23 35.06 -17.73
N LYS A 288 1.54 34.78 -17.71
CA LYS A 288 2.05 33.38 -17.76
C LYS A 288 1.71 32.63 -16.47
N LEU A 289 1.92 33.24 -15.31
CA LEU A 289 1.61 32.67 -14.01
C LEU A 289 0.11 32.37 -13.86
N LEU A 290 -0.76 33.31 -14.25
CA LEU A 290 -2.22 33.12 -14.20
C LEU A 290 -2.68 31.97 -15.13
N ARG A 291 -2.05 31.83 -16.30
CA ARG A 291 -2.35 30.71 -17.20
C ARG A 291 -1.94 29.39 -16.58
N THR A 292 -0.75 29.31 -16.01
CA THR A 292 -0.28 28.10 -15.30
C THR A 292 -1.17 27.76 -14.11
N ALA A 293 -1.64 28.76 -13.34
CA ALA A 293 -2.59 28.56 -12.25
C ALA A 293 -3.92 27.97 -12.75
N ALA A 294 -4.47 28.51 -13.86
CA ALA A 294 -5.70 28.00 -14.46
C ALA A 294 -5.57 26.56 -15.01
N ASP A 295 -4.38 26.18 -15.49
CA ASP A 295 -4.10 24.79 -15.85
C ASP A 295 -4.01 23.91 -14.59
N GLY A 296 -3.46 24.44 -13.50
CA GLY A 296 -3.40 23.79 -12.18
C GLY A 296 -4.77 23.48 -11.57
N ASP A 297 -5.78 24.33 -11.79
CA ASP A 297 -7.15 24.09 -11.30
C ASP A 297 -7.77 22.78 -11.83
N LYS A 298 -7.28 22.27 -12.94
CA LYS A 298 -7.74 21.03 -13.55
C LYS A 298 -6.92 19.82 -13.11
N ALA A 299 -5.80 20.05 -12.45
CA ALA A 299 -4.88 18.99 -12.05
C ALA A 299 -5.39 18.27 -10.82
N ARG A 300 -5.42 16.96 -10.86
CA ARG A 300 -5.70 16.09 -9.70
C ARG A 300 -4.41 15.87 -8.91
N PHE A 301 -3.84 16.97 -8.42
CA PHE A 301 -2.55 16.99 -7.71
C PHE A 301 -2.75 17.49 -6.27
N PHE A 302 -2.44 16.65 -5.30
CA PHE A 302 -2.65 16.89 -3.88
C PHE A 302 -1.31 16.93 -3.15
N ILE A 303 -1.06 18.02 -2.44
CA ILE A 303 0.14 18.20 -1.62
C ILE A 303 -0.20 17.85 -0.17
N LEU A 304 0.61 16.99 0.42
CA LEU A 304 0.61 16.71 1.84
C LEU A 304 1.91 17.28 2.43
N ASP A 305 1.78 18.42 3.11
CA ASP A 305 2.87 19.13 3.80
C ASP A 305 2.77 18.84 5.30
N GLU A 306 3.40 17.74 5.73
CA GLU A 306 3.37 17.29 7.11
C GLU A 306 4.75 16.77 7.53
N ALA A 307 5.38 17.47 8.50
CA ALA A 307 6.77 17.21 8.90
C ALA A 307 6.95 15.86 9.62
N ASP A 308 5.97 15.42 10.41
CA ASP A 308 6.04 14.23 11.27
C ASP A 308 5.26 13.02 10.69
N LEU A 309 5.22 12.91 9.37
CA LEU A 309 4.44 11.92 8.64
C LEU A 309 4.91 10.49 8.92
N THR A 310 4.01 9.65 9.40
CA THR A 310 4.23 8.19 9.49
C THR A 310 3.73 7.47 8.23
N VAL A 311 4.16 6.21 8.04
CA VAL A 311 3.60 5.36 6.97
C VAL A 311 2.09 5.16 7.15
N PHE A 312 1.62 5.14 8.38
CA PHE A 312 0.19 4.99 8.69
C PHE A 312 -0.60 6.20 8.21
N ASP A 313 -0.15 7.42 8.54
CA ASP A 313 -0.80 8.68 8.14
C ASP A 313 -0.81 8.81 6.61
N LEU A 314 0.32 8.56 5.96
CA LEU A 314 0.41 8.54 4.49
C LEU A 314 -0.61 7.58 3.86
N ARG A 315 -0.81 6.40 4.45
CA ARG A 315 -1.82 5.43 3.97
C ARG A 315 -3.24 5.95 4.15
N ALA A 316 -3.53 6.63 5.26
CA ALA A 316 -4.83 7.24 5.51
C ALA A 316 -5.13 8.32 4.47
N HIS A 317 -4.19 9.24 4.23
CA HIS A 317 -4.31 10.28 3.21
C HIS A 317 -4.44 9.70 1.79
N ALA A 318 -3.64 8.70 1.45
CA ALA A 318 -3.71 8.04 0.15
C ALA A 318 -5.11 7.43 -0.11
N ARG A 319 -5.72 6.80 0.90
CA ARG A 319 -7.08 6.28 0.81
C ARG A 319 -8.14 7.36 0.68
N GLN A 320 -8.00 8.47 1.43
CA GLN A 320 -8.92 9.60 1.33
C GLN A 320 -8.92 10.19 -0.09
N VAL A 321 -7.73 10.42 -0.66
CA VAL A 321 -7.59 10.88 -2.04
C VAL A 321 -8.18 9.87 -3.01
N ALA A 322 -7.87 8.58 -2.87
CA ALA A 322 -8.40 7.54 -3.75
C ALA A 322 -9.95 7.46 -3.72
N VAL A 323 -10.57 7.61 -2.55
CA VAL A 323 -12.03 7.63 -2.43
C VAL A 323 -12.63 8.88 -3.07
N ARG A 324 -12.03 10.05 -2.83
CA ARG A 324 -12.49 11.34 -3.36
C ARG A 324 -12.40 11.40 -4.88
N GLU A 325 -11.31 10.90 -5.44
CA GLU A 325 -10.98 11.00 -6.87
C GLU A 325 -11.41 9.77 -7.70
N GLY A 326 -11.93 8.73 -7.05
CA GLY A 326 -12.27 7.47 -7.71
C GLY A 326 -11.05 6.60 -8.07
N GLY A 327 -9.88 6.91 -7.54
CA GLY A 327 -8.62 6.20 -7.73
C GLY A 327 -7.41 7.05 -7.35
N LEU A 328 -6.25 6.42 -7.22
CA LEU A 328 -4.97 7.09 -6.99
C LEU A 328 -3.92 6.46 -7.91
N ASP A 329 -3.30 7.29 -8.75
CA ASP A 329 -2.42 6.84 -9.83
C ASP A 329 -0.94 6.99 -9.51
N LEU A 330 -0.58 7.86 -8.54
CA LEU A 330 0.80 8.03 -8.09
C LEU A 330 0.85 8.56 -6.65
N VAL A 331 1.72 7.98 -5.84
CA VAL A 331 2.14 8.56 -4.56
C VAL A 331 3.62 8.93 -4.65
N VAL A 332 3.96 10.17 -4.29
CA VAL A 332 5.35 10.64 -4.18
C VAL A 332 5.68 10.90 -2.72
N VAL A 333 6.87 10.52 -2.27
CA VAL A 333 7.37 10.78 -0.91
C VAL A 333 8.75 11.47 -0.99
N ASP A 334 8.84 12.72 -0.59
CA ASP A 334 10.07 13.52 -0.60
C ASP A 334 10.47 13.96 0.80
N TYR A 335 11.43 13.30 1.42
CA TYR A 335 12.10 12.05 1.11
C TYR A 335 11.98 11.05 2.26
N LEU A 336 12.12 9.79 1.95
CA LEU A 336 11.85 8.64 2.84
C LEU A 336 12.55 8.74 4.21
N GLN A 337 13.80 9.23 4.25
CA GLN A 337 14.53 9.36 5.51
C GLN A 337 13.99 10.45 6.45
N LEU A 338 13.07 11.31 6.06
CA LEU A 338 12.41 12.27 6.96
C LEU A 338 11.16 11.71 7.63
N MET A 339 10.65 10.57 7.18
CA MET A 339 9.49 9.94 7.81
C MET A 339 9.75 9.61 9.28
N ARG A 340 8.66 9.61 10.07
CA ARG A 340 8.67 9.24 11.47
C ARG A 340 8.27 7.78 11.67
N ALA A 341 9.00 7.07 12.52
CA ALA A 341 8.62 5.73 12.95
C ALA A 341 7.66 5.82 14.15
N ASP A 342 6.62 4.97 14.14
CA ASP A 342 5.68 4.84 15.24
C ASP A 342 5.38 3.36 15.54
N PRO A 343 5.85 2.81 16.66
CA PRO A 343 6.80 3.40 17.61
C PRO A 343 8.22 3.48 17.03
N PRO A 344 9.07 4.45 17.46
CA PRO A 344 10.45 4.52 17.02
C PRO A 344 11.26 3.33 17.56
N SER A 345 12.12 2.74 16.71
CA SER A 345 12.94 1.58 17.09
C SER A 345 14.20 1.98 17.90
N GLY A 346 14.55 3.26 17.89
CA GLY A 346 15.82 3.76 18.41
C GLY A 346 17.03 3.50 17.49
N ASN A 347 16.81 2.83 16.35
CA ASN A 347 17.83 2.55 15.33
C ASN A 347 17.37 3.08 13.98
N ARG A 348 18.04 4.11 13.47
CA ARG A 348 17.68 4.79 12.21
C ARG A 348 17.60 3.84 11.02
N THR A 349 18.50 2.89 10.91
CA THR A 349 18.51 1.90 9.82
C THR A 349 17.26 1.00 9.87
N GLU A 350 16.82 0.65 11.06
CA GLU A 350 15.62 -0.17 11.27
C GLU A 350 14.34 0.62 10.94
N ASP A 351 14.29 1.90 11.36
CA ASP A 351 13.18 2.80 11.04
C ASP A 351 13.04 2.95 9.52
N VAL A 352 14.13 3.25 8.82
CA VAL A 352 14.16 3.37 7.35
C VAL A 352 13.76 2.07 6.67
N SER A 353 14.15 0.92 7.22
CA SER A 353 13.71 -0.39 6.73
C SER A 353 12.21 -0.60 6.89
N THR A 354 11.64 -0.08 7.98
CA THR A 354 10.19 -0.12 8.22
C THR A 354 9.43 0.78 7.26
N PHE A 355 9.96 1.98 6.96
CA PHE A 355 9.38 2.87 5.95
C PHE A 355 9.36 2.24 4.57
N SER A 356 10.50 1.69 4.12
CA SER A 356 10.61 1.04 2.82
C SER A 356 9.60 -0.09 2.64
N ARG A 357 9.52 -1.01 3.61
CA ARG A 357 8.51 -2.09 3.62
C ARG A 357 7.08 -1.55 3.64
N GLY A 358 6.84 -0.49 4.42
CA GLY A 358 5.53 0.16 4.50
C GLY A 358 5.10 0.77 3.18
N LEU A 359 5.99 1.50 2.49
CA LEU A 359 5.75 2.08 1.17
C LEU A 359 5.53 1.00 0.09
N LYS A 360 6.29 -0.11 0.14
CA LYS A 360 6.04 -1.24 -0.77
C LYS A 360 4.67 -1.89 -0.53
N ARG A 361 4.23 -2.00 0.72
CA ARG A 361 2.87 -2.48 1.05
C ARG A 361 1.80 -1.50 0.57
N LEU A 362 2.01 -0.19 0.77
CA LEU A 362 1.11 0.86 0.27
C LEU A 362 0.92 0.75 -1.25
N ALA A 363 2.02 0.62 -2.01
CA ALA A 363 1.96 0.46 -3.46
C ALA A 363 1.06 -0.72 -3.87
N ARG A 364 1.25 -1.89 -3.22
CA ARG A 364 0.44 -3.09 -3.49
C ARG A 364 -1.02 -2.93 -3.08
N GLU A 365 -1.27 -2.33 -1.93
CA GLU A 365 -2.62 -2.14 -1.39
C GLU A 365 -3.46 -1.22 -2.25
N MET A 366 -2.87 -0.10 -2.67
CA MET A 366 -3.54 0.89 -3.51
C MET A 366 -3.50 0.54 -5.00
N ASN A 367 -2.74 -0.50 -5.37
CA ASN A 367 -2.42 -0.84 -6.76
C ASN A 367 -1.94 0.37 -7.58
N CYS A 368 -1.18 1.27 -6.95
CA CYS A 368 -0.59 2.43 -7.59
C CYS A 368 0.94 2.44 -7.44
N PRO A 369 1.69 3.08 -8.36
CA PRO A 369 3.12 3.30 -8.18
C PRO A 369 3.39 4.23 -6.99
N VAL A 370 4.41 3.88 -6.20
CA VAL A 370 4.96 4.76 -5.17
C VAL A 370 6.36 5.17 -5.58
N LEU A 371 6.59 6.49 -5.72
CA LEU A 371 7.87 7.10 -6.02
C LEU A 371 8.46 7.69 -4.74
N ALA A 372 9.40 6.98 -4.13
CA ALA A 372 10.08 7.43 -2.93
C ALA A 372 11.43 8.04 -3.28
N LEU A 373 11.70 9.22 -2.75
CA LEU A 373 12.99 9.86 -2.88
C LEU A 373 13.89 9.42 -1.72
N ALA A 374 15.18 9.24 -2.01
CA ALA A 374 16.16 8.85 -1.02
C ALA A 374 17.45 9.68 -1.14
N GLN A 375 18.09 9.93 -0.02
CA GLN A 375 19.38 10.60 0.01
C GLN A 375 20.50 9.57 0.01
N LEU A 376 21.51 9.78 -0.84
CA LEU A 376 22.72 8.94 -0.89
C LEU A 376 23.72 9.29 0.21
N SER A 377 24.50 8.31 0.65
CA SER A 377 25.60 8.49 1.59
C SER A 377 26.70 9.40 1.01
N ARG A 378 27.48 10.05 1.90
CA ARG A 378 28.61 10.91 1.50
C ARG A 378 29.77 10.11 0.89
N GLY A 379 29.80 8.80 1.02
CA GLY A 379 30.84 7.94 0.46
C GLY A 379 31.02 8.04 -1.04
N VAL A 380 29.98 8.43 -1.79
CA VAL A 380 30.03 8.70 -3.24
C VAL A 380 31.08 9.77 -3.57
N GLU A 381 31.21 10.82 -2.73
CA GLU A 381 32.08 11.97 -2.99
C GLU A 381 33.58 11.66 -2.88
N SER A 382 33.93 10.58 -2.17
CA SER A 382 35.33 10.15 -1.94
C SER A 382 35.91 9.30 -3.07
N ARG A 383 35.08 8.86 -4.03
CA ARG A 383 35.51 8.04 -5.17
C ARG A 383 35.99 8.89 -6.34
N ASN A 384 36.86 8.31 -7.18
CA ASN A 384 37.27 8.94 -8.44
C ASN A 384 36.08 9.06 -9.41
N ASP A 385 35.38 7.95 -9.65
CA ASP A 385 34.09 7.97 -10.33
C ASP A 385 32.98 8.18 -9.30
N LYS A 386 32.32 9.34 -9.39
CA LYS A 386 31.25 9.76 -8.48
C LYS A 386 29.86 9.33 -8.94
N ARG A 387 29.76 8.48 -9.98
CA ARG A 387 28.51 7.84 -10.35
C ARG A 387 28.06 6.91 -9.25
N PRO A 388 26.84 7.08 -8.71
CA PRO A 388 26.40 6.31 -7.56
C PRO A 388 26.15 4.83 -7.89
N LEU A 389 26.40 3.98 -6.89
CA LEU A 389 26.17 2.54 -6.88
C LEU A 389 25.12 2.17 -5.84
N LEU A 390 24.50 0.98 -5.94
CA LEU A 390 23.49 0.50 -4.98
C LEU A 390 24.02 0.51 -3.53
N SER A 391 25.30 0.24 -3.33
CA SER A 391 25.94 0.32 -2.02
C SER A 391 25.93 1.71 -1.38
N ASP A 392 25.66 2.77 -2.14
CA ASP A 392 25.59 4.15 -1.63
C ASP A 392 24.25 4.47 -0.94
N LEU A 393 23.26 3.57 -1.07
CA LEU A 393 22.05 3.53 -0.25
C LEU A 393 22.32 2.95 1.16
N ARG A 394 23.52 3.03 1.69
CA ARG A 394 24.13 2.23 2.76
C ARG A 394 23.40 2.17 4.11
N GLU A 395 22.63 3.18 4.48
CA GLU A 395 21.78 3.11 5.68
C GLU A 395 20.47 2.35 5.44
N SER A 396 20.34 1.73 4.26
CA SER A 396 19.07 1.27 3.72
C SER A 396 19.23 0.07 2.78
N GLY A 397 20.05 -0.93 3.13
CA GLY A 397 20.09 -2.18 2.36
C GLY A 397 18.69 -2.78 2.14
N GLN A 398 17.74 -2.46 3.03
CA GLN A 398 16.35 -2.83 2.90
C GLN A 398 15.62 -2.04 1.80
N ILE A 399 15.97 -0.75 1.57
CA ILE A 399 15.40 0.01 0.43
C ILE A 399 15.76 -0.69 -0.87
N GLU A 400 17.03 -1.11 -1.01
CA GLU A 400 17.45 -1.88 -2.17
C GLU A 400 16.64 -3.17 -2.29
N ALA A 401 16.42 -3.92 -1.21
CA ALA A 401 15.68 -5.18 -1.24
C ALA A 401 14.20 -4.98 -1.64
N ASP A 402 13.52 -3.98 -1.08
CA ASP A 402 12.09 -3.74 -1.25
C ASP A 402 11.74 -3.05 -2.57
N ALA A 403 12.59 -2.15 -3.07
CA ALA A 403 12.36 -1.42 -4.31
C ALA A 403 12.30 -2.35 -5.51
N ASP A 404 11.36 -2.10 -6.41
CA ASP A 404 11.28 -2.78 -7.71
C ASP A 404 12.20 -2.13 -8.74
N VAL A 405 12.37 -0.81 -8.63
CA VAL A 405 13.25 -0.01 -9.48
C VAL A 405 14.03 0.98 -8.61
N VAL A 406 15.33 1.10 -8.85
CA VAL A 406 16.19 2.11 -8.23
C VAL A 406 16.87 2.92 -9.34
N VAL A 407 16.57 4.21 -9.36
CA VAL A 407 17.17 5.20 -10.25
C VAL A 407 18.08 6.09 -9.43
N MET A 408 19.31 6.26 -9.86
CA MET A 408 20.28 7.13 -9.21
C MET A 408 20.64 8.29 -10.10
N MET A 409 20.71 9.47 -9.52
CA MET A 409 21.02 10.69 -10.26
C MET A 409 22.50 11.04 -10.14
N TYR A 410 23.09 11.41 -11.26
CA TYR A 410 24.44 11.95 -11.34
C TYR A 410 24.48 13.18 -12.22
N ARG A 411 25.22 14.19 -11.78
CA ARG A 411 25.52 15.40 -12.54
C ARG A 411 27.01 15.68 -12.45
N ASP A 412 27.65 15.75 -13.62
CA ASP A 412 29.07 16.00 -13.68
C ASP A 412 29.42 17.45 -13.29
N ASP A 413 28.64 18.42 -13.76
CA ASP A 413 28.79 19.85 -13.47
C ASP A 413 28.58 20.21 -11.97
N TYR A 414 27.99 19.32 -11.18
CA TYR A 414 27.88 19.47 -9.73
C TYR A 414 29.24 19.24 -9.02
N TYR A 415 30.02 18.32 -9.54
CA TYR A 415 31.32 17.94 -8.98
C TYR A 415 32.51 18.64 -9.64
N HIS A 416 32.38 19.01 -10.90
CA HIS A 416 33.42 19.58 -11.71
C HIS A 416 32.91 20.88 -12.40
N SER A 417 33.47 22.02 -11.97
CA SER A 417 33.09 23.33 -12.53
C SER A 417 33.51 23.54 -14.00
N ASP A 418 34.41 22.70 -14.47
CA ASP A 418 34.93 22.65 -15.84
C ASP A 418 34.36 21.49 -16.68
N SER A 419 33.19 20.98 -16.28
CA SER A 419 32.51 19.90 -16.99
C SER A 419 32.21 20.26 -18.43
N ASP A 420 32.47 19.33 -19.34
CA ASP A 420 32.14 19.45 -20.77
C ASP A 420 30.62 19.31 -21.05
N ALA A 421 29.83 18.94 -20.04
CA ALA A 421 28.39 18.66 -20.15
C ALA A 421 27.56 19.45 -19.11
N PRO A 422 27.59 20.79 -19.11
CA PRO A 422 26.87 21.59 -18.13
C PRO A 422 25.35 21.37 -18.23
N GLY A 423 24.71 21.13 -17.08
CA GLY A 423 23.25 20.82 -16.98
C GLY A 423 22.88 19.41 -17.41
N GLU A 424 23.80 18.59 -17.90
CA GLU A 424 23.50 17.18 -18.18
C GLU A 424 23.32 16.42 -16.89
N THR A 425 22.23 15.64 -16.82
CA THR A 425 21.91 14.78 -15.67
C THR A 425 21.71 13.37 -16.17
N GLU A 426 22.47 12.44 -15.60
CA GLU A 426 22.31 11.01 -15.87
C GLU A 426 21.34 10.40 -14.83
N LEU A 427 20.28 9.77 -15.32
CA LEU A 427 19.44 8.89 -14.55
C LEU A 427 19.92 7.44 -14.76
N LEU A 428 20.57 6.90 -13.75
CA LEU A 428 21.21 5.58 -13.79
C LEU A 428 20.25 4.54 -13.18
N VAL A 429 19.66 3.68 -14.00
CA VAL A 429 18.77 2.60 -13.51
C VAL A 429 19.64 1.47 -12.98
N ARG A 430 19.92 1.49 -11.67
CA ARG A 430 20.81 0.52 -11.01
C ARG A 430 20.11 -0.78 -10.63
N LYS A 431 18.80 -0.74 -10.48
CA LYS A 431 17.98 -1.94 -10.22
C LYS A 431 16.65 -1.83 -10.99
N GLN A 432 16.25 -2.94 -11.60
CA GLN A 432 14.93 -3.15 -12.17
C GLN A 432 14.59 -4.64 -12.11
N ARG A 433 13.49 -5.01 -11.42
CA ARG A 433 13.10 -6.44 -11.28
C ARG A 433 12.61 -7.06 -12.58
N GLN A 434 12.04 -6.26 -13.48
CA GLN A 434 11.46 -6.70 -14.74
C GLN A 434 11.93 -5.77 -15.86
N GLY A 435 13.18 -5.92 -16.32
CA GLY A 435 13.74 -5.11 -17.39
C GLY A 435 15.23 -4.90 -17.29
N ALA A 436 15.77 -4.04 -18.14
CA ALA A 436 17.20 -3.74 -18.21
C ALA A 436 17.65 -2.89 -17.02
N SER A 437 18.75 -3.26 -16.40
CA SER A 437 19.41 -2.49 -15.35
C SER A 437 20.92 -2.67 -15.44
N GLY A 438 21.69 -1.78 -14.81
CA GLY A 438 23.14 -1.88 -14.77
C GLY A 438 23.86 -0.69 -15.43
N ALA A 439 25.06 -0.92 -15.96
CA ALA A 439 25.92 0.13 -16.47
C ALA A 439 25.34 0.84 -17.71
N ASP A 440 24.64 0.10 -18.57
CA ASP A 440 24.12 0.59 -19.85
C ASP A 440 22.71 1.20 -19.75
N ALA A 441 22.03 1.03 -18.60
CA ALA A 441 20.70 1.56 -18.38
C ALA A 441 20.77 3.03 -17.88
N VAL A 442 21.12 3.94 -18.77
CA VAL A 442 21.32 5.36 -18.49
C VAL A 442 20.40 6.21 -19.36
N VAL A 443 19.65 7.10 -18.71
CA VAL A 443 18.83 8.12 -19.40
C VAL A 443 19.44 9.49 -19.13
N LYS A 444 19.71 10.25 -20.18
CA LYS A 444 20.25 11.60 -20.07
C LYS A 444 19.14 12.63 -20.18
N LEU A 445 19.13 13.55 -19.24
CA LEU A 445 18.25 14.71 -19.20
C LEU A 445 19.06 16.00 -19.16
N HIS A 446 18.43 17.10 -19.52
CA HIS A 446 19.00 18.43 -19.32
C HIS A 446 18.30 19.16 -18.18
N PHE A 447 19.05 19.61 -17.19
CA PHE A 447 18.55 20.39 -16.06
C PHE A 447 18.62 21.89 -16.38
N ASP A 448 17.47 22.50 -16.53
CA ASP A 448 17.29 23.94 -16.73
C ASP A 448 17.16 24.61 -15.34
N THR A 449 18.28 25.00 -14.79
CA THR A 449 18.37 25.56 -13.42
C THR A 449 17.54 26.83 -13.26
N ALA A 450 17.47 27.70 -14.30
CA ALA A 450 16.72 28.95 -14.25
C ALA A 450 15.21 28.73 -14.03
N TYR A 451 14.68 27.64 -14.57
CA TYR A 451 13.27 27.29 -14.48
C TYR A 451 13.01 26.08 -13.59
N GLN A 452 14.05 25.56 -12.93
CA GLN A 452 13.95 24.43 -12.01
C GLN A 452 13.20 23.23 -12.61
N ARG A 453 13.59 22.82 -13.83
CA ARG A 453 12.97 21.72 -14.55
C ARG A 453 13.96 20.86 -15.29
N PHE A 454 13.61 19.60 -15.46
CA PHE A 454 14.32 18.69 -16.37
C PHE A 454 13.60 18.60 -17.72
N ARG A 455 14.39 18.43 -18.77
CA ARG A 455 13.91 18.22 -20.14
C ARG A 455 14.56 17.01 -20.75
N ASN A 456 13.85 16.36 -21.66
CA ASN A 456 14.45 15.36 -22.53
C ASN A 456 15.58 16.00 -23.36
N GLN A 457 16.71 15.30 -23.47
CA GLN A 457 17.71 15.70 -24.46
C GLN A 457 17.17 15.46 -25.87
N PRO A 458 17.44 16.36 -26.83
CA PRO A 458 17.11 16.09 -28.22
C PRO A 458 17.85 14.82 -28.66
N LYS A 459 17.10 13.87 -29.26
CA LYS A 459 17.72 12.68 -29.86
C LYS A 459 18.77 13.16 -30.86
N SER A 460 20.03 12.79 -30.67
CA SER A 460 21.07 13.05 -31.68
C SER A 460 20.58 12.44 -33.00
N PRO A 461 20.71 13.18 -34.16
CA PRO A 461 20.37 12.59 -35.42
C PRO A 461 21.17 11.28 -35.59
N PRO A 462 20.59 10.24 -36.17
CA PRO A 462 21.30 9.00 -36.38
C PRO A 462 22.59 9.31 -37.12
N THR A 463 23.72 8.92 -36.55
CA THR A 463 25.04 9.07 -37.19
C THR A 463 24.92 8.39 -38.53
N ALA A 464 25.01 9.18 -39.63
CA ALA A 464 24.98 8.66 -40.97
C ALA A 464 26.08 7.58 -41.05
N GLN A 465 25.69 6.33 -41.22
CA GLN A 465 26.64 5.28 -41.53
C GLN A 465 27.28 5.69 -42.86
N VAL A 466 28.53 6.08 -42.80
CA VAL A 466 29.34 6.32 -44.01
C VAL A 466 29.51 4.95 -44.65
N PRO A 467 28.99 4.72 -45.86
CA PRO A 467 29.23 3.44 -46.52
C PRO A 467 30.69 3.37 -46.90
N PHE A 468 31.38 2.30 -46.51
CA PHE A 468 32.70 1.96 -47.02
C PHE A 468 32.63 1.44 -48.45
#